data_0b8cc1af120ad3d049573207259eef39
#
_entry.id   0b8cc1af120ad3d049573207259eef39
#
_cell.length_a   1.000
_cell.length_b   1.000
_cell.length_c   1.000
_cell.angle_alpha   90.00
_cell.angle_beta   90.00
_cell.angle_gamma   90.00
#
_symmetry.space_group_name_H-M   'P 1'
#
loop_
_entity.id
_entity.type
_entity.pdbx_description
1 polymer ?
#
loop_
_entity_poly.entity_id
_entity_poly.type
_entity_poly.pdbx_seq_one_letter_code
_entity_poly.pdbx_strand_id
1 'polypeptide(L)'
;EEEKSELYAKCVQLKMKSSDGKNYKTDAATTEQLLRIIQSIPSPRAEPVKRWLAEVGRERIEETIDPEQAIDRALETYLKKGYDPDWVHQRLLSIRIRNELTDEWQKRGVEKGREFAILTDEITRTWSGMTTRQYKNLKGLKKENLRDNMSDTELVLTMLAEASTRDISKASKPEGFSGSMEVARQGGEVAGVARKALEERTGAPVITAQNAAQINTLVVGMIEEAAALPAQAEADDKE
;
A
#
# COMPACT_ATOMS: atom_id res chain seq x y z
N GLU A 1 16.75 22.04 31.37
CA GLU A 1 15.95 21.19 32.31
C GLU A 1 14.45 21.41 32.13
N GLU A 2 13.97 22.63 31.90
CA GLU A 2 12.54 22.92 31.63
C GLU A 2 12.01 22.20 30.37
N GLU A 3 12.76 22.22 29.27
CA GLU A 3 12.37 21.57 28.00
C GLU A 3 12.22 20.03 28.14
N LYS A 4 13.06 19.40 28.98
CA LYS A 4 12.94 17.96 29.30
C LYS A 4 11.68 17.67 30.11
N SER A 5 11.33 18.53 31.06
CA SER A 5 10.13 18.40 31.88
C SER A 5 8.85 18.50 31.04
N GLU A 6 8.79 19.41 30.06
CA GLU A 6 7.66 19.55 29.16
C GLU A 6 7.49 18.36 28.19
N LEU A 7 8.59 17.77 27.72
CA LEU A 7 8.54 16.60 26.85
C LEU A 7 8.02 15.35 27.57
N TYR A 8 8.44 15.16 28.85
CA TYR A 8 7.92 14.05 29.66
C TYR A 8 6.46 14.27 30.11
N ALA A 9 6.05 15.51 30.32
CA ALA A 9 4.66 15.85 30.65
C ALA A 9 3.66 15.52 29.54
N LYS A 10 4.13 15.34 28.30
CA LYS A 10 3.30 14.95 27.15
C LYS A 10 3.16 13.44 26.97
N CYS A 11 3.88 12.62 27.75
CA CYS A 11 3.71 11.16 27.74
C CYS A 11 2.41 10.79 28.45
N VAL A 12 1.65 9.86 27.87
CA VAL A 12 0.39 9.37 28.41
C VAL A 12 0.62 8.04 29.12
N GLN A 13 0.12 7.90 30.35
CA GLN A 13 0.16 6.63 31.06
C GLN A 13 -0.99 5.72 30.61
N LEU A 14 -0.66 4.60 30.00
CA LEU A 14 -1.60 3.56 29.57
C LEU A 14 -1.44 2.30 30.46
N LYS A 15 -2.55 1.62 30.71
CA LYS A 15 -2.51 0.27 31.31
C LYS A 15 -2.25 -0.74 30.19
N MET A 16 -1.05 -1.31 30.15
CA MET A 16 -0.65 -2.30 29.17
C MET A 16 -0.48 -3.67 29.80
N LYS A 17 -0.94 -4.72 29.08
CA LYS A 17 -0.80 -6.10 29.52
C LYS A 17 0.64 -6.58 29.28
N SER A 18 1.29 -7.05 30.32
CA SER A 18 2.63 -7.64 30.27
C SER A 18 2.60 -9.13 29.92
N SER A 19 3.77 -9.71 29.66
CA SER A 19 3.95 -11.15 29.37
C SER A 19 3.51 -12.07 30.53
N ASP A 20 3.49 -11.55 31.75
CA ASP A 20 2.97 -12.26 32.96
C ASP A 20 1.43 -12.21 33.08
N GLY A 21 0.74 -11.61 32.10
CA GLY A 21 -0.72 -11.49 32.07
C GLY A 21 -1.30 -10.36 32.92
N LYS A 22 -0.50 -9.62 33.70
CA LYS A 22 -0.94 -8.49 34.53
C LYS A 22 -0.87 -7.18 33.77
N ASN A 23 -1.68 -6.21 34.20
CA ASN A 23 -1.70 -4.86 33.64
C ASN A 23 -0.82 -3.92 34.46
N TYR A 24 0.14 -3.28 33.80
CA TYR A 24 1.02 -2.27 34.40
C TYR A 24 0.75 -0.89 33.78
N LYS A 25 0.92 0.16 34.58
CA LYS A 25 0.97 1.51 34.08
C LYS A 25 2.28 1.68 33.32
N THR A 26 2.18 2.01 32.04
CA THR A 26 3.34 2.18 31.14
C THR A 26 3.25 3.54 30.46
N ASP A 27 4.33 4.28 30.48
CA ASP A 27 4.40 5.55 29.75
C ASP A 27 4.42 5.27 28.25
N ALA A 28 3.52 5.93 27.53
CA ALA A 28 3.40 5.84 26.09
C ALA A 28 3.60 7.21 25.46
N ALA A 29 4.29 7.25 24.33
CA ALA A 29 4.56 8.44 23.56
C ALA A 29 4.30 8.18 22.08
N THR A 30 3.95 9.23 21.33
CA THR A 30 3.90 9.14 19.86
C THR A 30 5.32 9.01 19.29
N THR A 31 5.43 8.57 18.03
CA THR A 31 6.73 8.50 17.34
C THR A 31 7.43 9.85 17.33
N GLU A 32 6.71 10.94 17.10
CA GLU A 32 7.25 12.29 17.13
C GLU A 32 7.85 12.65 18.51
N GLN A 33 7.11 12.37 19.57
CA GLN A 33 7.56 12.61 20.95
C GLN A 33 8.80 11.78 21.29
N LEU A 34 8.82 10.49 20.89
CA LEU A 34 9.99 9.62 21.07
C LEU A 34 11.23 10.15 20.37
N LEU A 35 11.10 10.60 19.11
CA LEU A 35 12.21 11.15 18.35
C LEU A 35 12.74 12.46 19.00
N ARG A 36 11.87 13.32 19.51
CA ARG A 36 12.27 14.53 20.26
C ARG A 36 12.95 14.18 21.57
N ILE A 37 12.46 13.18 22.31
CA ILE A 37 13.11 12.70 23.55
C ILE A 37 14.51 12.21 23.23
N ILE A 38 14.70 11.38 22.18
CA ILE A 38 16.01 10.87 21.77
C ILE A 38 16.98 12.02 21.43
N GLN A 39 16.52 13.06 20.75
CA GLN A 39 17.36 14.24 20.45
C GLN A 39 17.83 14.96 21.71
N SER A 40 17.05 14.98 22.79
CA SER A 40 17.41 15.64 24.05
C SER A 40 18.34 14.80 24.93
N ILE A 41 18.59 13.53 24.63
CA ILE A 41 19.44 12.64 25.43
C ILE A 41 20.92 12.96 25.17
N PRO A 42 21.70 13.43 26.17
CA PRO A 42 23.12 13.69 26.03
C PRO A 42 23.94 12.39 26.20
N SER A 43 23.81 11.46 25.24
CA SER A 43 24.46 10.17 25.29
C SER A 43 25.09 9.80 23.94
N PRO A 44 26.32 9.28 23.92
CA PRO A 44 26.91 8.75 22.68
C PRO A 44 26.06 7.66 22.02
N ARG A 45 25.27 6.91 22.79
CA ARG A 45 24.35 5.89 22.25
C ARG A 45 23.17 6.47 21.46
N ALA A 46 22.81 7.73 21.70
CA ALA A 46 21.77 8.43 20.95
C ALA A 46 22.28 9.04 19.63
N GLU A 47 23.60 9.23 19.48
CA GLU A 47 24.20 9.86 18.32
C GLU A 47 23.89 9.21 16.97
N PRO A 48 23.85 7.86 16.81
CA PRO A 48 23.46 7.25 15.55
C PRO A 48 22.04 7.65 15.10
N VAL A 49 21.09 7.72 16.05
CA VAL A 49 19.70 8.13 15.76
C VAL A 49 19.62 9.60 15.42
N LYS A 50 20.40 10.46 16.12
CA LYS A 50 20.45 11.91 15.83
C LYS A 50 21.00 12.17 14.43
N ARG A 51 22.07 11.47 14.03
CA ARG A 51 22.64 11.56 12.67
C ARG A 51 21.63 11.10 11.61
N TRP A 52 20.98 9.96 11.84
CA TRP A 52 19.94 9.46 10.96
C TRP A 52 18.79 10.49 10.81
N LEU A 53 18.36 11.13 11.89
CA LEU A 53 17.34 12.19 11.83
C LEU A 53 17.79 13.40 11.01
N ALA A 54 19.06 13.81 11.16
CA ALA A 54 19.64 14.90 10.38
C ALA A 54 19.73 14.54 8.88
N GLU A 55 20.08 13.29 8.56
CA GLU A 55 20.11 12.78 7.19
C GLU A 55 18.72 12.75 6.56
N VAL A 56 17.72 12.17 7.25
CA VAL A 56 16.32 12.18 6.79
C VAL A 56 15.80 13.60 6.59
N GLY A 57 16.15 14.53 7.49
CA GLY A 57 15.79 15.94 7.36
C GLY A 57 16.43 16.60 6.12
N ARG A 58 17.71 16.33 5.85
CA ARG A 58 18.41 16.80 4.64
C ARG A 58 17.76 16.26 3.39
N GLU A 59 17.55 14.93 3.32
CA GLU A 59 16.89 14.29 2.18
C GLU A 59 15.53 14.92 1.90
N ARG A 60 14.74 15.19 2.93
CA ARG A 60 13.43 15.82 2.77
C ARG A 60 13.50 17.25 2.22
N ILE A 61 14.54 18.01 2.57
CA ILE A 61 14.80 19.34 2.01
C ILE A 61 15.22 19.23 0.54
N GLU A 62 16.11 18.30 0.21
CA GLU A 62 16.57 18.04 -1.16
C GLU A 62 15.40 17.60 -2.07
N GLU A 63 14.48 16.76 -1.59
CA GLU A 63 13.26 16.37 -2.30
C GLU A 63 12.31 17.54 -2.59
N THR A 64 12.39 18.61 -1.81
CA THR A 64 11.60 19.82 -2.07
C THR A 64 12.17 20.59 -3.27
N ILE A 65 13.47 20.47 -3.49
CA ILE A 65 14.18 21.09 -4.63
C ILE A 65 14.07 20.19 -5.87
N ASP A 66 14.25 18.88 -5.68
CA ASP A 66 14.19 17.85 -6.72
C ASP A 66 13.21 16.73 -6.30
N PRO A 67 11.92 16.83 -6.70
CA PRO A 67 10.89 15.84 -6.33
C PRO A 67 11.13 14.44 -6.91
N GLU A 68 11.98 14.26 -7.93
CA GLU A 68 12.29 12.95 -8.50
C GLU A 68 12.97 12.05 -7.47
N GLN A 69 13.77 12.60 -6.55
CA GLN A 69 14.41 11.86 -5.45
C GLN A 69 13.40 11.16 -4.53
N ALA A 70 12.24 11.77 -4.31
CA ALA A 70 11.17 11.13 -3.52
C ALA A 70 10.56 9.92 -4.26
N ILE A 71 10.49 9.97 -5.59
CA ILE A 71 10.00 8.88 -6.44
C ILE A 71 11.03 7.74 -6.42
N ASP A 72 12.31 8.04 -6.60
CA ASP A 72 13.40 7.06 -6.57
C ASP A 72 13.48 6.35 -5.22
N ARG A 73 13.37 7.08 -4.12
CA ARG A 73 13.33 6.50 -2.78
C ARG A 73 12.09 5.61 -2.56
N ALA A 74 10.95 5.97 -3.13
CA ALA A 74 9.76 5.13 -3.07
C ALA A 74 9.97 3.83 -3.85
N LEU A 75 10.55 3.90 -5.06
CA LEU A 75 10.95 2.75 -5.87
C LEU A 75 11.89 1.82 -5.11
N GLU A 76 13.00 2.36 -4.59
CA GLU A 76 13.94 1.56 -3.79
C GLU A 76 13.29 0.89 -2.59
N THR A 77 12.35 1.58 -1.93
CA THR A 77 11.64 1.03 -0.77
C THR A 77 10.80 -0.19 -1.16
N TYR A 78 10.13 -0.15 -2.32
CA TYR A 78 9.38 -1.31 -2.82
C TYR A 78 10.31 -2.45 -3.22
N LEU A 79 11.41 -2.16 -3.94
CA LEU A 79 12.40 -3.18 -4.31
C LEU A 79 13.04 -3.85 -3.09
N LYS A 80 13.42 -3.08 -2.05
CA LYS A 80 13.94 -3.61 -0.77
C LYS A 80 12.93 -4.48 -0.02
N LYS A 81 11.63 -4.29 -0.25
CA LYS A 81 10.56 -5.15 0.28
C LYS A 81 10.31 -6.41 -0.56
N GLY A 82 11.06 -6.62 -1.64
CA GLY A 82 10.97 -7.79 -2.50
C GLY A 82 9.88 -7.72 -3.57
N TYR A 83 9.38 -6.52 -3.90
CA TYR A 83 8.45 -6.37 -5.02
C TYR A 83 9.20 -6.40 -6.35
N ASP A 84 8.57 -7.01 -7.35
CA ASP A 84 9.07 -7.04 -8.71
C ASP A 84 9.07 -5.64 -9.35
N PRO A 85 10.10 -5.26 -10.16
CA PRO A 85 10.17 -3.95 -10.80
C PRO A 85 8.94 -3.62 -11.67
N ASP A 86 8.43 -4.59 -12.44
CA ASP A 86 7.27 -4.37 -13.31
C ASP A 86 6.01 -4.14 -12.48
N TRP A 87 5.85 -4.88 -11.37
CA TRP A 87 4.79 -4.64 -10.40
C TRP A 87 4.89 -3.23 -9.79
N VAL A 88 6.09 -2.76 -9.47
CA VAL A 88 6.29 -1.41 -8.92
C VAL A 88 5.86 -0.33 -9.91
N HIS A 89 6.18 -0.48 -11.20
CA HIS A 89 5.71 0.44 -12.24
C HIS A 89 4.18 0.46 -12.34
N GLN A 90 3.52 -0.69 -12.29
CA GLN A 90 2.04 -0.76 -12.27
C GLN A 90 1.47 -0.11 -11.01
N ARG A 91 2.13 -0.28 -9.87
CA ARG A 91 1.71 0.34 -8.61
C ARG A 91 1.77 1.86 -8.68
N LEU A 92 2.82 2.44 -9.25
CA LEU A 92 2.94 3.89 -9.46
C LEU A 92 1.84 4.42 -10.39
N LEU A 93 1.55 3.70 -11.48
CA LEU A 93 0.44 4.03 -12.38
C LEU A 93 -0.90 4.01 -11.63
N SER A 94 -1.12 3.02 -10.76
CA SER A 94 -2.34 2.93 -9.97
C SER A 94 -2.51 4.11 -9.00
N ILE A 95 -1.42 4.64 -8.45
CA ILE A 95 -1.45 5.84 -7.60
C ILE A 95 -1.90 7.05 -8.43
N ARG A 96 -1.37 7.21 -9.64
CA ARG A 96 -1.76 8.30 -10.54
C ARG A 96 -3.25 8.24 -10.89
N ILE A 97 -3.73 7.08 -11.34
CA ILE A 97 -5.15 6.87 -11.69
C ILE A 97 -6.05 7.19 -10.49
N ARG A 98 -5.64 6.74 -9.30
CA ARG A 98 -6.35 7.03 -8.06
C ARG A 98 -6.43 8.52 -7.75
N ASN A 99 -5.33 9.25 -7.92
CA ASN A 99 -5.30 10.70 -7.70
C ASN A 99 -6.21 11.41 -8.70
N GLU A 100 -6.15 11.06 -9.99
CA GLU A 100 -7.02 11.63 -11.02
C GLU A 100 -8.52 11.39 -10.71
N LEU A 101 -8.89 10.23 -10.18
CA LEU A 101 -10.25 9.93 -9.76
C LEU A 101 -10.67 10.77 -8.55
N THR A 102 -9.81 10.90 -7.54
CA THR A 102 -10.13 11.71 -6.36
C THR A 102 -10.23 13.18 -6.68
N ASP A 103 -9.44 13.69 -7.62
CA ASP A 103 -9.56 15.06 -8.13
C ASP A 103 -10.89 15.28 -8.87
N GLU A 104 -11.32 14.28 -9.65
CA GLU A 104 -12.62 14.33 -10.31
C GLU A 104 -13.76 14.35 -9.28
N TRP A 105 -13.72 13.52 -8.24
CA TRP A 105 -14.71 13.54 -7.15
C TRP A 105 -14.79 14.89 -6.46
N GLN A 106 -13.64 15.55 -6.19
CA GLN A 106 -13.63 16.90 -5.62
C GLN A 106 -14.32 17.91 -6.54
N LYS A 107 -14.07 17.84 -7.86
CA LYS A 107 -14.75 18.68 -8.85
C LYS A 107 -16.27 18.46 -8.88
N ARG A 108 -16.73 17.27 -8.48
CA ARG A 108 -18.15 16.91 -8.40
C ARG A 108 -18.79 17.23 -7.03
N GLY A 109 -18.05 17.86 -6.12
CA GLY A 109 -18.57 18.25 -4.81
C GLY A 109 -18.59 17.10 -3.79
N VAL A 110 -17.82 16.03 -4.00
CA VAL A 110 -17.67 14.95 -3.02
C VAL A 110 -16.67 15.37 -1.95
N GLU A 111 -16.99 15.15 -0.68
CA GLU A 111 -16.14 15.50 0.45
C GLU A 111 -15.02 14.49 0.67
N LYS A 112 -13.81 15.03 0.93
CA LYS A 112 -12.66 14.19 1.30
C LYS A 112 -12.91 13.41 2.60
N GLY A 113 -12.26 12.26 2.72
CA GLY A 113 -12.31 11.44 3.92
C GLY A 113 -13.41 10.38 3.82
N ARG A 114 -14.51 10.53 4.55
CA ARG A 114 -15.54 9.49 4.66
C ARG A 114 -16.22 9.17 3.32
N GLU A 115 -16.60 10.16 2.54
CA GLU A 115 -17.26 9.94 1.26
C GLU A 115 -16.34 9.26 0.26
N PHE A 116 -15.08 9.70 0.16
CA PHE A 116 -14.08 9.03 -0.67
C PHE A 116 -13.87 7.56 -0.27
N ALA A 117 -13.88 7.27 1.03
CA ALA A 117 -13.74 5.89 1.51
C ALA A 117 -14.95 5.03 1.10
N ILE A 118 -16.16 5.56 1.19
CA ILE A 118 -17.38 4.86 0.80
C ILE A 118 -17.40 4.61 -0.71
N LEU A 119 -17.11 5.62 -1.54
CA LEU A 119 -17.05 5.46 -3.00
C LEU A 119 -15.96 4.44 -3.41
N THR A 120 -14.82 4.44 -2.72
CA THR A 120 -13.76 3.45 -2.96
C THR A 120 -14.21 2.05 -2.60
N ASP A 121 -14.93 1.90 -1.50
CA ASP A 121 -15.48 0.60 -1.09
C ASP A 121 -16.53 0.11 -2.07
N GLU A 122 -17.39 1.00 -2.61
CA GLU A 122 -18.37 0.66 -3.63
C GLU A 122 -17.71 0.18 -4.93
N ILE A 123 -16.69 0.90 -5.44
CA ILE A 123 -15.89 0.45 -6.59
C ILE A 123 -15.31 -0.94 -6.31
N THR A 124 -14.65 -1.10 -5.16
CA THR A 124 -14.01 -2.37 -4.79
C THR A 124 -15.03 -3.49 -4.71
N ARG A 125 -16.16 -3.26 -4.04
CA ARG A 125 -17.24 -4.25 -3.88
C ARG A 125 -17.82 -4.67 -5.22
N THR A 126 -18.02 -3.72 -6.12
CA THR A 126 -18.65 -3.99 -7.40
C THR A 126 -17.76 -4.82 -8.33
N TRP A 127 -16.46 -4.51 -8.43
CA TRP A 127 -15.58 -5.29 -9.30
C TRP A 127 -15.12 -6.60 -8.67
N SER A 128 -14.85 -6.62 -7.36
CA SER A 128 -14.28 -7.78 -6.68
C SER A 128 -15.33 -8.74 -6.08
N GLY A 129 -16.54 -8.24 -5.83
CA GLY A 129 -17.58 -8.94 -5.06
C GLY A 129 -17.39 -8.84 -3.55
N MET A 130 -16.42 -8.08 -3.05
CA MET A 130 -16.08 -7.95 -1.65
C MET A 130 -15.87 -6.49 -1.26
N THR A 131 -16.30 -6.11 -0.05
CA THR A 131 -15.89 -4.84 0.54
C THR A 131 -14.38 -4.80 0.73
N THR A 132 -13.80 -3.61 0.79
CA THR A 132 -12.36 -3.42 1.07
C THR A 132 -11.93 -4.16 2.35
N ARG A 133 -12.79 -4.19 3.37
CA ARG A 133 -12.52 -4.91 4.62
C ARG A 133 -12.48 -6.42 4.42
N GLN A 134 -13.45 -6.97 3.69
CA GLN A 134 -13.48 -8.41 3.38
C GLN A 134 -12.27 -8.82 2.55
N TYR A 135 -11.89 -7.98 1.58
CA TYR A 135 -10.72 -8.23 0.74
C TYR A 135 -9.42 -8.20 1.55
N LYS A 136 -9.26 -7.22 2.45
CA LYS A 136 -8.12 -7.19 3.39
C LYS A 136 -8.08 -8.46 4.26
N ASN A 137 -9.22 -8.90 4.77
CA ASN A 137 -9.30 -10.13 5.57
C ASN A 137 -8.88 -11.36 4.76
N LEU A 138 -9.31 -11.49 3.49
CA LEU A 138 -8.90 -12.56 2.60
C LEU A 138 -7.37 -12.59 2.42
N LYS A 139 -6.75 -11.42 2.27
CA LYS A 139 -5.28 -11.25 2.14
C LYS A 139 -4.52 -11.34 3.49
N GLY A 140 -5.21 -11.56 4.61
CA GLY A 140 -4.59 -11.61 5.94
C GLY A 140 -4.08 -10.26 6.47
N LEU A 141 -4.54 -9.15 5.90
CA LEU A 141 -4.08 -7.79 6.22
C LEU A 141 -4.84 -7.18 7.40
N LYS A 142 -4.12 -6.44 8.26
CA LYS A 142 -4.69 -5.69 9.40
C LYS A 142 -4.74 -4.19 9.12
N LYS A 143 -3.56 -3.57 8.97
CA LYS A 143 -3.40 -2.12 8.75
C LYS A 143 -2.78 -1.80 7.39
N GLU A 144 -2.19 -2.79 6.75
CA GLU A 144 -1.45 -2.67 5.50
C GLU A 144 -2.35 -2.16 4.38
N ASN A 145 -1.75 -1.54 3.38
CA ASN A 145 -2.47 -1.06 2.21
C ASN A 145 -2.89 -2.27 1.35
N LEU A 146 -4.17 -2.36 0.98
CA LEU A 146 -4.69 -3.47 0.18
C LEU A 146 -3.99 -3.54 -1.19
N ARG A 147 -3.78 -2.39 -1.85
CA ARG A 147 -3.17 -2.37 -3.19
C ARG A 147 -1.71 -2.83 -3.21
N ASP A 148 -0.98 -2.62 -2.11
CA ASP A 148 0.40 -3.10 -1.97
C ASP A 148 0.47 -4.64 -1.82
N ASN A 149 -0.67 -5.28 -1.65
CA ASN A 149 -0.80 -6.73 -1.49
C ASN A 149 -1.65 -7.39 -2.59
N MET A 150 -1.95 -6.67 -3.66
CA MET A 150 -2.64 -7.17 -4.85
C MET A 150 -1.63 -7.77 -5.84
N SER A 151 -2.01 -8.86 -6.52
CA SER A 151 -1.30 -9.34 -7.71
C SER A 151 -1.39 -8.33 -8.86
N ASP A 152 -0.60 -8.50 -9.91
CA ASP A 152 -0.64 -7.64 -11.10
C ASP A 152 -2.04 -7.56 -11.69
N THR A 153 -2.70 -8.69 -11.87
CA THR A 153 -4.06 -8.74 -12.44
C THR A 153 -5.09 -8.06 -11.55
N GLU A 154 -5.02 -8.26 -10.22
CA GLU A 154 -5.89 -7.59 -9.26
C GLU A 154 -5.67 -6.08 -9.30
N LEU A 155 -4.43 -5.64 -9.43
CA LEU A 155 -4.05 -4.22 -9.50
C LEU A 155 -4.55 -3.60 -10.80
N VAL A 156 -4.37 -4.28 -11.95
CA VAL A 156 -4.87 -3.84 -13.26
C VAL A 156 -6.39 -3.69 -13.26
N LEU A 157 -7.12 -4.66 -12.71
CA LEU A 157 -8.60 -4.56 -12.62
C LEU A 157 -9.05 -3.44 -11.69
N THR A 158 -8.31 -3.19 -10.60
CA THR A 158 -8.57 -2.03 -9.73
C THR A 158 -8.37 -0.73 -10.51
N MET A 159 -7.28 -0.61 -11.28
CA MET A 159 -7.02 0.55 -12.13
C MET A 159 -8.10 0.73 -13.19
N LEU A 160 -8.55 -0.35 -13.82
CA LEU A 160 -9.64 -0.32 -14.80
C LEU A 160 -10.93 0.22 -14.18
N ALA A 161 -11.31 -0.27 -12.98
CA ALA A 161 -12.49 0.19 -12.26
C ALA A 161 -12.41 1.70 -11.93
N GLU A 162 -11.27 2.15 -11.44
CA GLU A 162 -11.03 3.55 -11.06
C GLU A 162 -10.99 4.48 -12.29
N ALA A 163 -10.32 4.08 -13.37
CA ALA A 163 -10.28 4.82 -14.63
C ALA A 163 -11.65 4.91 -15.28
N SER A 164 -12.40 3.79 -15.35
CA SER A 164 -13.76 3.77 -15.87
C SER A 164 -14.70 4.68 -15.06
N THR A 165 -14.60 4.63 -13.73
CA THR A 165 -15.36 5.53 -12.84
C THR A 165 -15.06 6.99 -13.16
N ARG A 166 -13.77 7.35 -13.28
CA ARG A 166 -13.33 8.72 -13.63
C ARG A 166 -13.88 9.16 -14.99
N ASP A 167 -13.78 8.31 -16.00
CA ASP A 167 -14.17 8.67 -17.37
C ASP A 167 -15.69 8.76 -17.51
N ILE A 168 -16.45 7.87 -16.87
CA ILE A 168 -17.92 7.98 -16.77
C ILE A 168 -18.31 9.27 -16.02
N SER A 169 -17.63 9.59 -14.90
CA SER A 169 -17.85 10.83 -14.15
C SER A 169 -17.63 12.09 -15.00
N LYS A 170 -16.56 12.11 -15.80
CA LYS A 170 -16.30 13.24 -16.73
C LYS A 170 -17.39 13.39 -17.78
N ALA A 171 -17.93 12.28 -18.28
CA ALA A 171 -18.96 12.26 -19.31
C ALA A 171 -20.34 12.65 -18.75
N SER A 172 -20.76 12.02 -17.65
CA SER A 172 -22.09 12.20 -17.05
C SER A 172 -22.22 13.42 -16.13
N LYS A 173 -21.08 13.93 -15.64
CA LYS A 173 -20.99 15.10 -14.74
C LYS A 173 -21.93 14.97 -13.52
N PRO A 174 -21.83 13.89 -12.72
CA PRO A 174 -22.68 13.70 -11.56
C PRO A 174 -22.48 14.82 -10.54
N GLU A 175 -23.51 15.15 -9.79
CA GLU A 175 -23.45 16.15 -8.73
C GLU A 175 -23.43 15.47 -7.35
N GLY A 176 -22.45 15.84 -6.53
CA GLY A 176 -22.31 15.42 -5.14
C GLY A 176 -22.08 13.93 -4.97
N PHE A 177 -22.19 13.49 -3.72
CA PHE A 177 -21.94 12.12 -3.29
C PHE A 177 -22.88 11.10 -3.93
N SER A 178 -24.20 11.39 -3.95
CA SER A 178 -25.21 10.43 -4.44
C SER A 178 -25.05 10.12 -5.93
N GLY A 179 -24.81 11.14 -6.77
CA GLY A 179 -24.54 10.95 -8.19
C GLY A 179 -23.23 10.21 -8.43
N SER A 180 -22.19 10.53 -7.65
CA SER A 180 -20.88 9.87 -7.72
C SER A 180 -20.93 8.41 -7.27
N MET A 181 -21.84 8.02 -6.39
CA MET A 181 -22.06 6.65 -5.96
C MET A 181 -22.54 5.76 -7.11
N GLU A 182 -23.50 6.24 -7.89
CA GLU A 182 -23.99 5.50 -9.07
C GLU A 182 -22.89 5.33 -10.13
N VAL A 183 -22.09 6.38 -10.37
CA VAL A 183 -20.94 6.32 -11.28
C VAL A 183 -19.85 5.38 -10.76
N ALA A 184 -19.60 5.34 -9.45
CA ALA A 184 -18.66 4.42 -8.83
C ALA A 184 -19.07 2.95 -9.05
N ARG A 185 -20.38 2.66 -8.96
CA ARG A 185 -20.92 1.35 -9.26
C ARG A 185 -20.73 0.97 -10.74
N GLN A 186 -21.08 1.87 -11.66
CA GLN A 186 -20.92 1.65 -13.11
C GLN A 186 -19.45 1.39 -13.48
N GLY A 187 -18.51 2.18 -12.95
CA GLY A 187 -17.08 1.97 -13.19
C GLY A 187 -16.57 0.64 -12.62
N GLY A 188 -17.05 0.27 -11.44
CA GLY A 188 -16.77 -1.05 -10.86
C GLY A 188 -17.32 -2.22 -11.68
N GLU A 189 -18.53 -2.07 -12.26
CA GLU A 189 -19.15 -3.07 -13.13
C GLU A 189 -18.29 -3.37 -14.37
N VAL A 190 -17.68 -2.35 -14.99
CA VAL A 190 -16.78 -2.54 -16.16
C VAL A 190 -15.65 -3.53 -15.81
N ALA A 191 -14.98 -3.32 -14.70
CA ALA A 191 -13.89 -4.19 -14.26
C ALA A 191 -14.42 -5.57 -13.77
N GLY A 192 -15.62 -5.58 -13.16
CA GLY A 192 -16.28 -6.83 -12.74
C GLY A 192 -16.61 -7.74 -13.91
N VAL A 193 -17.06 -7.19 -15.03
CA VAL A 193 -17.27 -7.95 -16.29
C VAL A 193 -15.94 -8.48 -16.83
N ALA A 194 -14.91 -7.63 -16.88
CA ALA A 194 -13.57 -8.04 -17.33
C ALA A 194 -13.01 -9.17 -16.46
N ARG A 195 -13.16 -9.09 -15.13
CA ARG A 195 -12.74 -10.14 -14.20
C ARG A 195 -13.43 -11.46 -14.51
N LYS A 196 -14.76 -11.47 -14.61
CA LYS A 196 -15.54 -12.68 -14.88
C LYS A 196 -15.15 -13.33 -16.21
N ALA A 197 -15.00 -12.53 -17.26
CA ALA A 197 -14.58 -13.01 -18.57
C ALA A 197 -13.17 -13.63 -18.55
N LEU A 198 -12.26 -13.11 -17.70
CA LEU A 198 -10.93 -13.68 -17.52
C LEU A 198 -10.99 -15.00 -16.75
N GLU A 199 -11.74 -15.05 -15.64
CA GLU A 199 -11.93 -16.25 -14.82
C GLU A 199 -12.56 -17.39 -15.61
N GLU A 200 -13.54 -17.10 -16.46
CA GLU A 200 -14.17 -18.09 -17.36
C GLU A 200 -13.19 -18.68 -18.38
N ARG A 201 -12.28 -17.86 -18.93
CA ARG A 201 -11.32 -18.31 -19.94
C ARG A 201 -10.11 -19.03 -19.35
N THR A 202 -9.69 -18.66 -18.16
CA THR A 202 -8.52 -19.24 -17.49
C THR A 202 -8.88 -20.42 -16.61
N GLY A 203 -10.14 -20.55 -16.21
CA GLY A 203 -10.60 -21.53 -15.23
C GLY A 203 -10.09 -21.29 -13.80
N ALA A 204 -9.46 -20.14 -13.55
CA ALA A 204 -8.85 -19.81 -12.26
C ALA A 204 -9.39 -18.49 -11.71
N PRO A 205 -9.59 -18.37 -10.39
CA PRO A 205 -10.01 -17.12 -9.79
C PRO A 205 -8.89 -16.08 -9.89
N VAL A 206 -9.25 -14.84 -10.23
CA VAL A 206 -8.32 -13.71 -10.24
C VAL A 206 -7.97 -13.29 -8.81
N ILE A 207 -8.96 -13.28 -7.92
CA ILE A 207 -8.80 -12.85 -6.56
C ILE A 207 -8.38 -14.04 -5.69
N THR A 208 -7.21 -13.94 -5.06
CA THR A 208 -6.64 -14.99 -4.22
C THR A 208 -6.20 -14.46 -2.86
N ALA A 209 -5.91 -15.36 -1.93
CA ALA A 209 -5.34 -14.99 -0.62
C ALA A 209 -3.85 -14.61 -0.71
N GLN A 210 -3.17 -14.96 -1.80
CA GLN A 210 -1.75 -14.64 -2.01
C GLN A 210 -1.54 -13.15 -2.21
N ASN A 211 -0.48 -12.59 -1.64
CA ASN A 211 -0.08 -11.20 -1.87
C ASN A 211 1.14 -11.10 -2.80
N ALA A 212 1.33 -9.91 -3.40
CA ALA A 212 2.37 -9.67 -4.40
C ALA A 212 3.80 -10.03 -3.92
N ALA A 213 4.14 -9.65 -2.69
CA ALA A 213 5.46 -9.96 -2.11
C ALA A 213 5.68 -11.47 -1.92
N GLN A 214 4.65 -12.21 -1.52
CA GLN A 214 4.73 -13.68 -1.37
C GLN A 214 4.86 -14.38 -2.71
N ILE A 215 4.15 -13.91 -3.74
CA ILE A 215 4.24 -14.45 -5.10
C ILE A 215 5.66 -14.30 -5.62
N ASN A 216 6.26 -13.11 -5.47
CA ASN A 216 7.62 -12.86 -5.92
C ASN A 216 8.65 -13.74 -5.18
N THR A 217 8.52 -13.89 -3.87
CA THR A 217 9.41 -14.77 -3.07
C THR A 217 9.33 -16.24 -3.53
N LEU A 218 8.13 -16.72 -3.86
CA LEU A 218 7.94 -18.08 -4.39
C LEU A 218 8.59 -18.24 -5.76
N VAL A 219 8.39 -17.29 -6.67
CA VAL A 219 8.97 -17.32 -8.02
C VAL A 219 10.49 -17.28 -7.97
N VAL A 220 11.09 -16.39 -7.15
CA VAL A 220 12.54 -16.30 -6.97
C VAL A 220 13.09 -17.62 -6.40
N GLY A 221 12.44 -18.20 -5.38
CA GLY A 221 12.82 -19.49 -4.82
C GLY A 221 12.79 -20.62 -5.86
N MET A 222 11.77 -20.68 -6.70
CA MET A 222 11.67 -21.67 -7.80
C MET A 222 12.75 -21.47 -8.87
N ILE A 223 13.11 -20.22 -9.20
CA ILE A 223 14.20 -19.91 -10.13
C ILE A 223 15.56 -20.32 -9.55
N GLU A 224 15.81 -20.04 -8.26
CA GLU A 224 17.02 -20.44 -7.56
C GLU A 224 17.15 -21.96 -7.47
N GLU A 225 16.06 -22.68 -7.16
CA GLU A 225 16.02 -24.14 -7.18
C GLU A 225 16.27 -24.69 -8.58
N ALA A 226 15.66 -24.13 -9.62
CA ALA A 226 15.87 -24.55 -11.00
C ALA A 226 17.32 -24.27 -11.47
N ALA A 227 17.93 -23.16 -11.04
CA ALA A 227 19.32 -22.83 -11.33
C ALA A 227 20.34 -23.69 -10.55
N ALA A 228 19.92 -24.24 -9.40
CA ALA A 228 20.75 -25.12 -8.56
C ALA A 228 20.70 -26.59 -9.03
N LEU A 229 19.77 -26.96 -9.93
CA LEU A 229 19.76 -28.29 -10.52
C LEU A 229 21.01 -28.45 -11.41
N PRO A 230 21.87 -29.47 -11.14
CA PRO A 230 23.03 -29.70 -11.98
C PRO A 230 22.56 -30.02 -13.39
N ALA A 231 23.23 -29.45 -14.40
CA ALA A 231 23.04 -29.78 -15.79
C ALA A 231 23.36 -31.28 -15.98
N GLN A 232 22.37 -32.13 -15.79
CA GLN A 232 22.47 -33.54 -16.08
C GLN A 232 22.16 -33.78 -17.55
N ALA A 233 23.10 -34.46 -18.17
CA ALA A 233 23.01 -35.18 -19.43
C ALA A 233 23.19 -34.39 -20.74
N GLU A 234 24.41 -34.00 -21.03
CA GLU A 234 24.97 -34.18 -22.38
C GLU A 234 26.28 -35.00 -22.29
N ALA A 235 26.15 -36.27 -21.95
CA ALA A 235 27.26 -37.23 -22.04
C ALA A 235 26.73 -38.66 -22.17
N ASP A 236 25.98 -38.95 -23.22
CA ASP A 236 25.81 -40.32 -23.69
C ASP A 236 25.27 -40.27 -25.15
N ASP A 237 26.16 -39.90 -26.08
CA ASP A 237 26.07 -40.26 -27.48
C ASP A 237 27.42 -40.14 -28.17
N LYS A 238 28.35 -40.98 -27.71
CA LYS A 238 29.54 -41.37 -28.49
C LYS A 238 30.02 -42.75 -28.02
N GLU A 239 29.40 -43.79 -28.57
CA GLU A 239 30.00 -45.05 -28.95
C GLU A 239 29.28 -45.62 -30.17
#